data_5642c9507eb20a560951625fe005188b
#
_entry.id   5642c9507eb20a560951625fe005188b
#
_cell.length_a   1.000
_cell.length_b   1.000
_cell.length_c   1.000
_cell.angle_alpha   90.00
_cell.angle_beta   90.00
_cell.angle_gamma   90.00
#
_symmetry.space_group_name_H-M   'P 1'
#
loop_
_entity.id
_entity.type
_entity.pdbx_description
1 polymer ?
#
loop_
_entity_poly.entity_id
_entity_poly.type
_entity_poly.pdbx_seq_one_letter_code
_entity_poly.pdbx_strand_id
1 'polypeptide(L)'
;MNWKLLRLAPWVDTRARFVASLPRRGTLLDLGSSDGETLCHFAELRPDLKLRATDIAGTPDAYPAGCDFHRGDICSETLPWDNNSVDGITCMHLVEHLPSLTKLFDEAARVLKPGARLYVETPRPKSVILDSPKGAMLGNYTLNFFDDATHVRPVVVSTLAREAERVKLTSVGSGVSRNLLFVSSYSLFAFLPPSRRKYTAYAHFKGWSAYYIAEKR
;
A
#
# COMPACT_ATOMS: atom_id res chain seq x y z
N MET A 1 1.63 6.62 -15.09
CA MET A 1 0.19 6.99 -15.12
C MET A 1 0.06 8.40 -14.56
N ASN A 2 -0.85 9.24 -15.08
CA ASN A 2 -1.06 10.58 -14.51
C ASN A 2 -2.09 10.51 -13.38
N TRP A 3 -1.64 10.61 -12.14
CA TRP A 3 -2.51 10.51 -10.95
C TRP A 3 -3.47 11.68 -10.79
N LYS A 4 -3.15 12.85 -11.39
CA LYS A 4 -4.08 13.99 -11.43
C LYS A 4 -5.38 13.65 -12.16
N LEU A 5 -5.33 12.80 -13.18
CA LEU A 5 -6.51 12.35 -13.90
C LEU A 5 -7.38 11.39 -13.09
N LEU A 6 -6.79 10.65 -12.13
CA LEU A 6 -7.54 9.77 -11.24
C LEU A 6 -8.47 10.53 -10.28
N ARG A 7 -8.31 11.85 -10.13
CA ARG A 7 -9.29 12.67 -9.39
C ARG A 7 -10.70 12.58 -10.00
N LEU A 8 -10.78 12.41 -11.32
CA LEU A 8 -12.05 12.32 -12.04
C LEU A 8 -12.67 10.93 -11.99
N ALA A 9 -11.84 9.90 -11.78
CA ALA A 9 -12.26 8.51 -11.79
C ALA A 9 -11.47 7.66 -10.78
N PRO A 10 -11.52 7.97 -9.47
CA PRO A 10 -10.71 7.26 -8.48
C PRO A 10 -11.08 5.77 -8.35
N TRP A 11 -12.28 5.38 -8.77
CA TRP A 11 -12.76 3.99 -8.73
C TRP A 11 -12.03 3.05 -9.69
N VAL A 12 -11.27 3.55 -10.65
CA VAL A 12 -10.50 2.71 -11.59
C VAL A 12 -9.24 2.11 -10.94
N ASP A 13 -8.81 2.65 -9.80
CA ASP A 13 -7.66 2.14 -9.04
C ASP A 13 -8.06 1.95 -7.56
N THR A 14 -7.73 0.78 -7.01
CA THR A 14 -8.14 0.40 -5.65
C THR A 14 -7.58 1.34 -4.59
N ARG A 15 -6.30 1.74 -4.73
CA ARG A 15 -5.62 2.67 -3.81
C ARG A 15 -6.16 4.08 -3.95
N ALA A 16 -6.32 4.55 -5.19
CA ALA A 16 -6.89 5.86 -5.47
C ALA A 16 -8.30 6.00 -4.89
N ARG A 17 -9.13 4.94 -4.99
CA ARG A 17 -10.47 4.91 -4.39
C ARG A 17 -10.43 5.06 -2.87
N PHE A 18 -9.49 4.38 -2.21
CA PHE A 18 -9.31 4.51 -0.76
C PHE A 18 -8.90 5.94 -0.38
N VAL A 19 -7.84 6.47 -1.00
CA VAL A 19 -7.33 7.81 -0.70
C VAL A 19 -8.36 8.90 -1.04
N ALA A 20 -9.13 8.74 -2.12
CA ALA A 20 -10.20 9.67 -2.48
C ALA A 20 -11.35 9.70 -1.46
N SER A 21 -11.55 8.60 -0.70
CA SER A 21 -12.59 8.51 0.34
C SER A 21 -12.25 9.23 1.65
N LEU A 22 -11.01 9.66 1.82
CA LEU A 22 -10.57 10.34 3.05
C LEU A 22 -11.24 11.73 3.19
N PRO A 23 -11.43 12.20 4.43
CA PRO A 23 -11.97 13.53 4.70
C PRO A 23 -11.19 14.62 3.98
N ARG A 24 -11.87 15.71 3.65
CA ARG A 24 -11.21 16.89 3.07
C ARG A 24 -10.24 17.48 4.09
N ARG A 25 -9.00 17.79 3.65
CA ARG A 25 -7.89 18.26 4.49
C ARG A 25 -7.52 17.29 5.62
N GLY A 26 -7.88 16.00 5.46
CA GLY A 26 -7.53 14.95 6.40
C GLY A 26 -6.03 14.64 6.41
N THR A 27 -5.63 13.84 7.39
CA THR A 27 -4.23 13.37 7.53
C THR A 27 -4.15 11.92 7.08
N LEU A 28 -3.31 11.65 6.08
CA LEU A 28 -2.96 10.30 5.62
C LEU A 28 -1.56 9.94 6.10
N LEU A 29 -1.43 8.78 6.74
CA LEU A 29 -0.16 8.19 7.14
C LEU A 29 0.15 6.98 6.23
N ASP A 30 1.37 6.92 5.70
CA ASP A 30 1.86 5.76 4.94
C ASP A 30 2.91 5.01 5.76
N LEU A 31 2.65 3.74 6.05
CA LEU A 31 3.54 2.85 6.79
C LEU A 31 4.35 2.00 5.81
N GLY A 32 5.68 2.05 5.91
CA GLY A 32 6.59 1.42 4.95
C GLY A 32 6.60 2.19 3.63
N SER A 33 6.84 3.50 3.71
CA SER A 33 6.69 4.44 2.59
C SER A 33 7.85 4.41 1.57
N SER A 34 8.89 3.60 1.84
CA SER A 34 10.03 3.35 0.95
C SER A 34 10.65 4.65 0.38
N ASP A 35 10.68 4.80 -0.93
CA ASP A 35 11.23 5.94 -1.67
C ASP A 35 10.25 7.12 -1.83
N GLY A 36 9.07 7.08 -1.22
CA GLY A 36 8.07 8.14 -1.28
C GLY A 36 7.29 8.25 -2.60
N GLU A 37 7.59 7.42 -3.64
CA GLU A 37 6.91 7.51 -4.96
C GLU A 37 5.38 7.42 -4.80
N THR A 38 4.90 6.54 -3.94
CA THR A 38 3.47 6.36 -3.70
C THR A 38 2.82 7.60 -3.08
N LEU A 39 3.49 8.22 -2.11
CA LEU A 39 2.99 9.46 -1.49
C LEU A 39 3.02 10.64 -2.46
N CYS A 40 4.00 10.72 -3.36
CA CYS A 40 3.98 11.69 -4.46
C CYS A 40 2.73 11.52 -5.34
N HIS A 41 2.36 10.29 -5.63
CA HIS A 41 1.11 9.98 -6.36
C HIS A 41 -0.14 10.39 -5.57
N PHE A 42 -0.16 10.15 -4.27
CA PHE A 42 -1.30 10.55 -3.41
C PHE A 42 -1.40 12.07 -3.26
N ALA A 43 -0.27 12.80 -3.21
CA ALA A 43 -0.25 14.25 -3.24
C ALA A 43 -0.82 14.81 -4.57
N GLU A 44 -0.53 14.15 -5.70
CA GLU A 44 -1.16 14.49 -6.97
C GLU A 44 -2.65 14.22 -7.00
N LEU A 45 -3.10 13.13 -6.39
CA LEU A 45 -4.52 12.76 -6.31
C LEU A 45 -5.31 13.67 -5.37
N ARG A 46 -4.76 13.94 -4.19
CA ARG A 46 -5.39 14.69 -3.10
C ARG A 46 -4.41 15.71 -2.49
N PRO A 47 -4.17 16.86 -3.16
CA PRO A 47 -3.22 17.88 -2.69
C PRO A 47 -3.70 18.62 -1.43
N ASP A 48 -4.91 18.36 -0.98
CA ASP A 48 -5.49 18.91 0.24
C ASP A 48 -5.14 18.10 1.49
N LEU A 49 -4.61 16.87 1.35
CA LEU A 49 -4.26 16.03 2.49
C LEU A 49 -2.95 16.49 3.15
N LYS A 50 -2.91 16.33 4.47
CA LYS A 50 -1.65 16.35 5.22
C LYS A 50 -1.05 14.96 5.14
N LEU A 51 0.20 14.86 4.70
CA LEU A 51 0.87 13.58 4.50
C LEU A 51 1.86 13.34 5.64
N ARG A 52 1.84 12.11 6.15
CA ARG A 52 2.80 11.56 7.11
C ARG A 52 3.36 10.26 6.55
N ALA A 53 4.60 9.97 6.86
CA ALA A 53 5.28 8.79 6.38
C ALA A 53 6.22 8.20 7.42
N THR A 54 6.36 6.88 7.44
CA THR A 54 7.42 6.22 8.21
C THR A 54 8.03 5.07 7.43
N ASP A 55 9.34 4.94 7.54
CA ASP A 55 10.12 3.84 6.99
C ASP A 55 11.44 3.67 7.77
N ILE A 56 12.03 2.49 7.74
CA ILE A 56 13.37 2.23 8.33
C ILE A 56 14.48 2.92 7.52
N ALA A 57 14.20 3.22 6.26
CA ALA A 57 15.09 3.87 5.31
C ALA A 57 14.42 5.14 4.75
N GLY A 58 15.10 5.80 3.82
CA GLY A 58 14.59 7.01 3.18
C GLY A 58 15.14 8.31 3.77
N THR A 59 14.89 9.37 3.05
CA THR A 59 15.30 10.73 3.42
C THR A 59 14.13 11.69 3.20
N PRO A 60 13.99 12.76 3.98
CA PRO A 60 12.87 13.70 3.83
C PRO A 60 12.67 14.24 2.41
N ASP A 61 13.76 14.41 1.65
CA ASP A 61 13.73 14.95 0.29
C ASP A 61 13.07 14.02 -0.75
N ALA A 62 12.91 12.74 -0.41
CA ALA A 62 12.22 11.77 -1.28
C ALA A 62 10.70 11.95 -1.28
N TYR A 63 10.16 12.67 -0.30
CA TYR A 63 8.72 12.79 -0.07
C TYR A 63 8.15 14.11 -0.60
N PRO A 64 6.82 14.20 -0.80
CA PRO A 64 6.17 15.45 -1.19
C PRO A 64 6.49 16.58 -0.20
N ALA A 65 6.62 17.80 -0.71
CA ALA A 65 6.84 18.98 0.13
C ALA A 65 5.80 19.09 1.25
N GLY A 66 6.27 19.27 2.49
CA GLY A 66 5.43 19.33 3.69
C GLY A 66 4.98 17.97 4.22
N CYS A 67 5.49 16.86 3.71
CA CYS A 67 5.31 15.55 4.32
C CYS A 67 6.08 15.46 5.64
N ASP A 68 5.40 15.03 6.70
CA ASP A 68 5.98 14.78 8.02
C ASP A 68 6.54 13.34 8.04
N PHE A 69 7.83 13.20 7.70
CA PHE A 69 8.53 11.93 7.62
C PHE A 69 9.26 11.59 8.91
N HIS A 70 8.98 10.39 9.42
CA HIS A 70 9.68 9.78 10.54
C HIS A 70 10.48 8.57 10.09
N ARG A 71 11.80 8.58 10.32
CA ARG A 71 12.64 7.40 10.10
C ARG A 71 12.64 6.53 11.35
N GLY A 72 12.03 5.34 11.27
CA GLY A 72 11.91 4.44 12.41
C GLY A 72 11.43 3.05 12.03
N ASP A 73 11.66 2.08 12.92
CA ASP A 73 11.25 0.69 12.75
C ASP A 73 9.89 0.45 13.41
N ILE A 74 8.86 0.23 12.59
CA ILE A 74 7.49 -0.05 13.05
C ILE A 74 7.39 -1.35 13.89
N CYS A 75 8.37 -2.25 13.82
CA CYS A 75 8.38 -3.45 14.64
C CYS A 75 8.76 -3.20 16.09
N SER A 76 9.55 -2.16 16.36
CA SER A 76 10.14 -1.88 17.68
C SER A 76 9.77 -0.52 18.26
N GLU A 77 9.54 0.47 17.41
CA GLU A 77 9.33 1.85 17.84
C GLU A 77 7.84 2.21 17.95
N THR A 78 7.57 3.22 18.78
CA THR A 78 6.28 3.90 18.82
C THR A 78 6.31 5.07 17.83
N LEU A 79 5.29 5.18 17.01
CA LEU A 79 5.16 6.28 16.05
C LEU A 79 5.09 7.63 16.79
N PRO A 80 5.73 8.70 16.26
CA PRO A 80 5.83 10.00 16.96
C PRO A 80 4.51 10.79 16.98
N TRP A 81 3.46 10.25 16.40
CA TRP A 81 2.17 10.95 16.30
C TRP A 81 1.21 10.56 17.41
N ASP A 82 0.38 11.52 17.81
CA ASP A 82 -0.58 11.38 18.89
C ASP A 82 -1.66 10.32 18.59
N ASN A 83 -2.28 9.83 19.66
CA ASN A 83 -3.47 9.02 19.57
C ASN A 83 -4.59 9.76 18.80
N ASN A 84 -5.34 9.05 17.97
CA ASN A 84 -6.47 9.62 17.22
C ASN A 84 -6.09 10.85 16.39
N SER A 85 -4.95 10.82 15.71
CA SER A 85 -4.40 11.97 14.97
C SER A 85 -4.46 11.83 13.45
N VAL A 86 -4.75 10.62 12.89
CA VAL A 86 -4.80 10.38 11.45
C VAL A 86 -6.18 9.94 10.97
N ASP A 87 -6.55 10.37 9.76
CA ASP A 87 -7.85 10.11 9.14
C ASP A 87 -7.80 8.88 8.20
N GLY A 88 -6.62 8.37 7.93
CA GLY A 88 -6.42 7.14 7.18
C GLY A 88 -4.96 6.68 7.20
N ILE A 89 -4.78 5.39 7.08
CA ILE A 89 -3.45 4.76 6.99
C ILE A 89 -3.41 3.93 5.72
N THR A 90 -2.31 4.03 4.98
CA THR A 90 -1.90 3.07 3.94
C THR A 90 -0.70 2.27 4.44
N CYS A 91 -0.68 0.98 4.12
CA CYS A 91 0.41 0.05 4.41
C CYS A 91 0.51 -0.89 3.21
N MET A 92 1.41 -0.57 2.27
CA MET A 92 1.48 -1.27 1.00
C MET A 92 2.79 -2.02 0.87
N HIS A 93 2.68 -3.34 0.68
CA HIS A 93 3.86 -4.21 0.50
C HIS A 93 4.89 -4.07 1.64
N LEU A 94 4.40 -3.98 2.89
CA LEU A 94 5.21 -3.96 4.10
C LEU A 94 5.01 -5.22 4.94
N VAL A 95 3.76 -5.67 5.10
CA VAL A 95 3.41 -6.73 6.07
C VAL A 95 4.10 -8.07 5.78
N GLU A 96 4.43 -8.36 4.52
CA GLU A 96 5.17 -9.54 4.08
C GLU A 96 6.64 -9.54 4.49
N HIS A 97 7.20 -8.37 4.81
CA HIS A 97 8.57 -8.20 5.29
C HIS A 97 8.68 -8.26 6.82
N LEU A 98 7.57 -8.20 7.54
CA LEU A 98 7.58 -8.11 8.98
C LEU A 98 7.54 -9.48 9.66
N PRO A 99 8.39 -9.74 10.66
CA PRO A 99 8.35 -10.98 11.43
C PRO A 99 7.07 -11.08 12.30
N SER A 100 6.52 -9.94 12.74
CA SER A 100 5.27 -9.84 13.49
C SER A 100 4.45 -8.63 13.04
N LEU A 101 3.14 -8.77 13.01
CA LEU A 101 2.20 -7.68 12.68
C LEU A 101 1.67 -6.96 13.93
N THR A 102 1.95 -7.49 15.11
CA THR A 102 1.37 -7.03 16.38
C THR A 102 1.59 -5.55 16.61
N LYS A 103 2.85 -5.10 16.59
CA LYS A 103 3.20 -3.69 16.85
C LYS A 103 2.62 -2.75 15.78
N LEU A 104 2.67 -3.17 14.50
CA LEU A 104 2.07 -2.39 13.42
C LEU A 104 0.57 -2.14 13.65
N PHE A 105 -0.18 -3.19 13.99
CA PHE A 105 -1.62 -3.04 14.24
C PHE A 105 -1.92 -2.28 15.53
N ASP A 106 -1.12 -2.45 16.59
CA ASP A 106 -1.24 -1.66 17.83
C ASP A 106 -1.07 -0.16 17.55
N GLU A 107 -0.02 0.23 16.82
CA GLU A 107 0.24 1.62 16.47
C GLU A 107 -0.79 2.18 15.48
N ALA A 108 -1.18 1.39 14.46
CA ALA A 108 -2.24 1.79 13.55
C ALA A 108 -3.55 2.09 14.29
N ALA A 109 -3.96 1.17 15.19
CA ALA A 109 -5.16 1.38 16.00
C ALA A 109 -5.04 2.58 16.95
N ARG A 110 -3.84 2.82 17.48
CA ARG A 110 -3.57 3.96 18.38
C ARG A 110 -3.74 5.30 17.67
N VAL A 111 -3.09 5.47 16.50
CA VAL A 111 -3.04 6.77 15.81
C VAL A 111 -4.28 7.06 14.97
N LEU A 112 -5.03 6.05 14.52
CA LEU A 112 -6.29 6.24 13.80
C LEU A 112 -7.33 6.96 14.67
N LYS A 113 -8.04 7.93 14.09
CA LYS A 113 -9.25 8.52 14.69
C LYS A 113 -10.41 7.52 14.68
N PRO A 114 -11.41 7.65 15.57
CA PRO A 114 -12.69 6.94 15.42
C PRO A 114 -13.30 7.20 14.03
N GLY A 115 -13.78 6.15 13.37
CA GLY A 115 -14.29 6.19 11.99
C GLY A 115 -13.21 6.19 10.89
N ALA A 116 -11.95 6.33 11.25
CA ALA A 116 -10.84 6.30 10.29
C ALA A 116 -10.43 4.86 9.92
N ARG A 117 -9.76 4.70 8.76
CA ARG A 117 -9.51 3.39 8.15
C ARG A 117 -8.04 3.11 7.90
N LEU A 118 -7.67 1.84 8.12
CA LEU A 118 -6.42 1.22 7.69
C LEU A 118 -6.64 0.49 6.38
N TYR A 119 -5.82 0.78 5.36
CA TYR A 119 -5.72 0.03 4.11
C TYR A 119 -4.39 -0.71 4.08
N VAL A 120 -4.44 -2.03 3.92
CA VAL A 120 -3.24 -2.89 3.77
C VAL A 120 -3.26 -3.52 2.40
N GLU A 121 -2.12 -3.52 1.72
CA GLU A 121 -1.92 -4.25 0.46
C GLU A 121 -0.70 -5.17 0.59
N THR A 122 -0.82 -6.41 0.08
CA THR A 122 0.23 -7.43 0.15
C THR A 122 0.11 -8.40 -1.04
N PRO A 123 1.20 -9.08 -1.46
CA PRO A 123 1.12 -10.10 -2.49
C PRO A 123 0.12 -11.19 -2.11
N ARG A 124 -0.69 -11.61 -3.08
CA ARG A 124 -1.62 -12.73 -2.86
C ARG A 124 -0.88 -14.06 -2.74
N PRO A 125 -1.42 -15.05 -2.01
CA PRO A 125 -0.81 -16.38 -1.91
C PRO A 125 -0.48 -17.02 -3.26
N LYS A 126 -1.23 -16.69 -4.31
CA LYS A 126 -0.93 -17.15 -5.68
C LYS A 126 0.42 -16.67 -6.22
N SER A 127 1.02 -15.64 -5.66
CA SER A 127 2.33 -15.14 -6.09
C SER A 127 3.44 -16.16 -5.85
N VAL A 128 3.28 -17.10 -4.92
CA VAL A 128 4.29 -18.14 -4.63
C VAL A 128 4.47 -19.16 -5.77
N ILE A 129 3.50 -19.25 -6.68
CA ILE A 129 3.52 -20.18 -7.83
C ILE A 129 3.63 -19.44 -9.18
N LEU A 130 3.81 -18.12 -9.16
CA LEU A 130 4.04 -17.37 -10.39
C LEU A 130 5.48 -17.55 -10.87
N ASP A 131 5.67 -17.53 -12.18
CA ASP A 131 7.00 -17.56 -12.77
C ASP A 131 7.77 -16.28 -12.41
N SER A 132 9.03 -16.43 -12.06
CA SER A 132 9.96 -15.32 -11.93
C SER A 132 10.20 -14.62 -13.25
N PRO A 133 10.35 -13.29 -13.27
CA PRO A 133 10.74 -12.57 -14.48
C PRO A 133 12.14 -13.01 -14.94
N LYS A 134 12.40 -12.95 -16.24
CA LYS A 134 13.66 -13.40 -16.85
C LYS A 134 14.41 -12.23 -17.49
N GLY A 135 15.71 -12.40 -17.61
CA GLY A 135 16.59 -11.43 -18.30
C GLY A 135 16.68 -10.09 -17.56
N ALA A 136 16.69 -9.00 -18.31
CA ALA A 136 16.84 -7.63 -17.77
C ALA A 136 15.72 -7.21 -16.81
N MET A 137 14.62 -7.98 -16.73
CA MET A 137 13.52 -7.69 -15.82
C MET A 137 13.71 -8.32 -14.44
N LEU A 138 14.61 -9.29 -14.31
CA LEU A 138 14.93 -9.91 -13.02
C LEU A 138 15.56 -8.87 -12.08
N GLY A 139 15.04 -8.79 -10.85
CA GLY A 139 15.44 -7.79 -9.86
C GLY A 139 14.78 -6.43 -9.99
N ASN A 140 14.12 -6.13 -11.13
CA ASN A 140 13.36 -4.87 -11.32
C ASN A 140 11.87 -5.04 -11.06
N TYR A 141 11.33 -6.25 -11.29
CA TYR A 141 9.92 -6.58 -11.07
C TYR A 141 9.82 -7.98 -10.53
N THR A 142 9.27 -8.12 -9.36
CA THR A 142 8.99 -9.40 -8.73
C THR A 142 7.56 -9.82 -9.08
N LEU A 143 7.39 -11.04 -9.57
CA LEU A 143 6.09 -11.68 -9.75
C LEU A 143 5.95 -12.87 -8.81
N ASN A 144 7.01 -13.67 -8.66
CA ASN A 144 7.05 -14.70 -7.64
C ASN A 144 7.35 -14.06 -6.28
N PHE A 145 6.65 -14.51 -5.26
CA PHE A 145 6.84 -14.01 -3.89
C PHE A 145 8.29 -14.12 -3.42
N PHE A 146 8.96 -15.21 -3.78
CA PHE A 146 10.34 -15.50 -3.36
C PHE A 146 11.42 -14.82 -4.23
N ASP A 147 11.05 -14.03 -5.24
CA ASP A 147 12.01 -13.23 -5.99
C ASP A 147 12.61 -12.09 -5.13
N ASP A 148 11.88 -11.67 -4.09
CA ASP A 148 12.35 -10.71 -3.10
C ASP A 148 12.84 -11.46 -1.86
N ALA A 149 14.16 -11.44 -1.62
CA ALA A 149 14.79 -12.13 -0.50
C ALA A 149 14.42 -11.53 0.88
N THR A 150 13.83 -10.36 0.91
CA THR A 150 13.39 -9.70 2.15
C THR A 150 11.99 -10.12 2.58
N HIS A 151 11.24 -10.84 1.75
CA HIS A 151 9.95 -11.41 2.10
C HIS A 151 10.11 -12.52 3.15
N VAL A 152 9.47 -12.37 4.29
CA VAL A 152 9.51 -13.34 5.40
C VAL A 152 8.49 -14.46 5.18
N ARG A 153 7.23 -14.09 4.86
CA ARG A 153 6.15 -15.06 4.63
C ARG A 153 4.98 -14.42 3.88
N PRO A 154 4.22 -15.21 3.08
CA PRO A 154 2.96 -14.75 2.52
C PRO A 154 1.96 -14.40 3.63
N VAL A 155 1.33 -13.24 3.52
CA VAL A 155 0.28 -12.78 4.46
C VAL A 155 -1.08 -12.90 3.78
N VAL A 156 -2.01 -13.60 4.42
CA VAL A 156 -3.36 -13.76 3.91
C VAL A 156 -4.34 -12.80 4.60
N VAL A 157 -5.43 -12.46 3.92
CA VAL A 157 -6.45 -11.53 4.45
C VAL A 157 -6.99 -11.96 5.82
N SER A 158 -7.15 -13.26 6.07
CA SER A 158 -7.60 -13.75 7.38
C SER A 158 -6.62 -13.48 8.52
N THR A 159 -5.31 -13.44 8.24
CA THR A 159 -4.30 -13.03 9.22
C THR A 159 -4.45 -11.54 9.55
N LEU A 160 -4.64 -10.69 8.53
CA LEU A 160 -4.87 -9.26 8.74
C LEU A 160 -6.16 -9.00 9.52
N ALA A 161 -7.23 -9.74 9.22
CA ALA A 161 -8.52 -9.63 9.91
C ALA A 161 -8.40 -10.01 11.41
N ARG A 162 -7.66 -11.06 11.73
CA ARG A 162 -7.40 -11.47 13.12
C ARG A 162 -6.61 -10.42 13.90
N GLU A 163 -5.57 -9.83 13.29
CA GLU A 163 -4.82 -8.75 13.93
C GLU A 163 -5.66 -7.49 14.12
N ALA A 164 -6.50 -7.14 13.14
CA ALA A 164 -7.45 -6.03 13.26
C ALA A 164 -8.44 -6.25 14.41
N GLU A 165 -9.03 -7.44 14.52
CA GLU A 165 -9.95 -7.81 15.60
C GLU A 165 -9.29 -7.72 16.97
N ARG A 166 -8.03 -8.19 17.10
CA ARG A 166 -7.24 -8.12 18.33
C ARG A 166 -7.15 -6.69 18.87
N VAL A 167 -6.99 -5.70 17.98
CA VAL A 167 -6.90 -4.27 18.33
C VAL A 167 -8.23 -3.51 18.18
N LYS A 168 -9.36 -4.24 18.09
CA LYS A 168 -10.72 -3.70 17.98
C LYS A 168 -10.97 -2.84 16.74
N LEU A 169 -10.23 -3.08 15.66
CA LEU A 169 -10.58 -2.58 14.33
C LEU A 169 -11.58 -3.53 13.67
N THR A 170 -12.58 -2.98 13.00
CA THR A 170 -13.61 -3.77 12.32
C THR A 170 -13.27 -3.93 10.85
N SER A 171 -13.26 -5.16 10.34
CA SER A 171 -13.11 -5.45 8.91
C SER A 171 -14.26 -4.84 8.11
N VAL A 172 -13.96 -3.99 7.12
CA VAL A 172 -14.98 -3.33 6.27
C VAL A 172 -14.83 -3.66 4.79
N GLY A 173 -13.72 -4.28 4.38
CA GLY A 173 -13.56 -4.70 3.00
C GLY A 173 -12.26 -5.43 2.73
N SER A 174 -12.28 -6.27 1.69
CA SER A 174 -11.09 -6.92 1.16
C SER A 174 -11.32 -7.34 -0.28
N GLY A 175 -10.24 -7.61 -1.00
CA GLY A 175 -10.35 -8.06 -2.38
C GLY A 175 -9.00 -8.06 -3.10
N VAL A 176 -9.07 -8.00 -4.41
CA VAL A 176 -7.89 -7.91 -5.27
C VAL A 176 -7.60 -6.45 -5.59
N SER A 177 -6.39 -5.99 -5.29
CA SER A 177 -5.97 -4.65 -5.68
C SER A 177 -5.73 -4.60 -7.19
N ARG A 178 -6.37 -3.64 -7.85
CA ARG A 178 -6.31 -3.49 -9.31
C ARG A 178 -6.35 -2.04 -9.73
N ASN A 179 -5.69 -1.78 -10.85
CA ASN A 179 -5.93 -0.62 -11.67
C ASN A 179 -6.61 -1.09 -12.98
N LEU A 180 -7.84 -0.68 -13.20
CA LEU A 180 -8.65 -1.15 -14.33
C LEU A 180 -8.09 -0.70 -15.69
N LEU A 181 -7.39 0.45 -15.74
CA LEU A 181 -6.72 0.92 -16.96
C LEU A 181 -5.57 -0.02 -17.34
N PHE A 182 -4.79 -0.49 -16.35
CA PHE A 182 -3.75 -1.47 -16.59
C PHE A 182 -4.32 -2.84 -16.96
N VAL A 183 -5.41 -3.27 -16.31
CA VAL A 183 -6.09 -4.51 -16.64
C VAL A 183 -6.56 -4.51 -18.10
N SER A 184 -7.25 -3.43 -18.53
CA SER A 184 -7.76 -3.33 -19.91
C SER A 184 -6.67 -3.16 -20.96
N SER A 185 -5.57 -2.47 -20.60
CA SER A 185 -4.45 -2.24 -21.52
C SER A 185 -3.51 -3.45 -21.67
N TYR A 186 -3.61 -4.46 -20.80
CA TYR A 186 -2.70 -5.61 -20.86
C TYR A 186 -2.75 -6.35 -22.18
N SER A 187 -3.90 -6.51 -22.80
CA SER A 187 -4.04 -7.15 -24.11
C SER A 187 -3.19 -6.48 -25.20
N LEU A 188 -3.05 -5.16 -25.15
CA LEU A 188 -2.19 -4.39 -26.06
C LEU A 188 -0.71 -4.56 -25.69
N PHE A 189 -0.37 -4.51 -24.41
CA PHE A 189 1.02 -4.63 -23.95
C PHE A 189 1.57 -6.05 -24.03
N ALA A 190 0.70 -7.08 -24.07
CA ALA A 190 1.12 -8.47 -24.15
C ALA A 190 2.04 -8.78 -25.33
N PHE A 191 1.83 -8.10 -26.46
CA PHE A 191 2.59 -8.27 -27.70
C PHE A 191 3.84 -7.37 -27.81
N LEU A 192 4.04 -6.46 -26.83
CA LEU A 192 5.18 -5.56 -26.83
C LEU A 192 6.40 -6.20 -26.14
N PRO A 193 7.62 -5.72 -26.42
CA PRO A 193 8.82 -6.12 -25.68
C PRO A 193 8.66 -5.94 -24.16
N PRO A 194 9.46 -6.65 -23.35
CA PRO A 194 9.50 -6.46 -21.90
C PRO A 194 9.69 -4.99 -21.52
N SER A 195 8.84 -4.47 -20.64
CA SER A 195 8.91 -3.10 -20.15
C SER A 195 8.21 -2.96 -18.81
N ARG A 196 8.51 -1.91 -18.04
CA ARG A 196 7.83 -1.59 -16.78
C ARG A 196 6.31 -1.60 -16.96
N ARG A 197 5.80 -0.93 -18.02
CA ARG A 197 4.36 -0.86 -18.28
C ARG A 197 3.72 -2.22 -18.53
N LYS A 198 4.39 -3.09 -19.31
CA LYS A 198 3.91 -4.45 -19.57
C LYS A 198 3.79 -5.26 -18.28
N TYR A 199 4.81 -5.22 -17.43
CA TYR A 199 4.81 -5.95 -16.15
C TYR A 199 3.77 -5.39 -15.17
N THR A 200 3.67 -4.06 -15.04
CA THR A 200 2.62 -3.44 -14.22
C THR A 200 1.23 -3.86 -14.71
N ALA A 201 0.97 -3.80 -16.02
CA ALA A 201 -0.31 -4.23 -16.58
C ALA A 201 -0.56 -5.72 -16.33
N TYR A 202 0.46 -6.57 -16.45
CA TYR A 202 0.37 -8.00 -16.17
C TYR A 202 0.07 -8.29 -14.70
N ALA A 203 0.75 -7.63 -13.77
CA ALA A 203 0.51 -7.76 -12.33
C ALA A 203 -0.95 -7.41 -11.98
N HIS A 204 -1.48 -6.30 -12.50
CA HIS A 204 -2.87 -5.93 -12.31
C HIS A 204 -3.85 -6.88 -13.01
N PHE A 205 -3.53 -7.35 -14.21
CA PHE A 205 -4.34 -8.35 -14.93
C PHE A 205 -4.44 -9.66 -14.14
N LYS A 206 -3.31 -10.19 -13.66
CA LYS A 206 -3.26 -11.39 -12.80
C LYS A 206 -3.88 -11.15 -11.42
N GLY A 207 -4.03 -9.89 -11.00
CA GLY A 207 -4.44 -9.54 -9.64
C GLY A 207 -3.40 -10.03 -8.64
N TRP A 208 -2.19 -9.51 -8.76
CA TRP A 208 -1.04 -9.94 -7.97
C TRP A 208 -1.18 -9.61 -6.49
N SER A 209 -1.73 -8.44 -6.16
CA SER A 209 -1.92 -8.00 -4.78
C SER A 209 -3.35 -8.21 -4.29
N ALA A 210 -3.49 -8.51 -3.00
CA ALA A 210 -4.73 -8.40 -2.24
C ALA A 210 -4.73 -7.10 -1.45
N TYR A 211 -5.91 -6.55 -1.20
CA TYR A 211 -6.10 -5.49 -0.23
C TYR A 211 -7.04 -5.91 0.90
N TYR A 212 -6.86 -5.27 2.04
CA TYR A 212 -7.71 -5.40 3.22
C TYR A 212 -7.94 -4.02 3.84
N ILE A 213 -9.16 -3.75 4.28
CA ILE A 213 -9.54 -2.49 4.94
C ILE A 213 -10.18 -2.79 6.28
N ALA A 214 -9.70 -2.14 7.33
CA ALA A 214 -10.30 -2.13 8.65
C ALA A 214 -10.61 -0.71 9.11
N GLU A 215 -11.63 -0.54 9.94
CA GLU A 215 -12.12 0.74 10.46
C GLU A 215 -12.06 0.76 11.98
N LYS A 216 -11.60 1.84 12.56
CA LYS A 216 -11.65 2.07 14.01
C LYS A 216 -13.04 2.56 14.40
N ARG A 217 -13.69 1.84 15.31
CA ARG A 217 -14.99 2.25 15.91
C ARG A 217 -14.82 3.27 17.02
#